data_83f777ed700c6a6b8a11715557e8c568
#
_entry.id   83f777ed700c6a6b8a11715557e8c568
#
_cell.length_a   1.000
_cell.length_b   1.000
_cell.length_c   1.000
_cell.angle_alpha   90.00
_cell.angle_beta   90.00
_cell.angle_gamma   90.00
#
_symmetry.space_group_name_H-M   'P 1'
#
loop_
_entity.id
_entity.type
_entity.pdbx_description
1 polymer ?
#
loop_
_entity_poly.entity_id
_entity_poly.type
_entity_poly.pdbx_seq_one_letter_code
_entity_poly.pdbx_strand_id
1 'polypeptide(L)'
;MLLPFQVTKNITLLGSELFNLYLVKGETYAIVEGAVSGITYPFLEQLDQLNVPPEAISHLVILHSHFDHMMVFPTLKGRYPWMKIVSSDLNRAIFTSERTLAKIFDSDRKITLALKERGIISEAPNLHPPTFFPLDITVQEGSVLDLGKGMKMEYLEIPGHSPDCLGAFLESEGVLFCSDGAGFYTPPDFFRPNYWYRLDEAEKSIDKMKAIDPDILCRGHYGAMIGKDLARKHLQMNRQSIEDFKAYVLEKINEGYSVEEITQDVTLRFSKGFLELFPPEQNYRLWKLLIQRTLEHFGIEMEER
;
A
#
# COMPACT_ATOMS: atom_id res chain seq x y z
N MET A 1 3.52 0.84 18.13
CA MET A 1 3.10 2.27 18.20
C MET A 1 1.66 2.31 18.68
N LEU A 2 1.30 3.22 19.60
CA LEU A 2 -0.12 3.40 19.99
C LEU A 2 -0.80 4.29 18.95
N LEU A 3 -1.97 3.88 18.46
CA LEU A 3 -2.80 4.64 17.52
C LEU A 3 -4.06 5.17 18.24
N PRO A 4 -4.58 6.34 17.86
CA PRO A 4 -4.08 7.24 16.80
C PRO A 4 -2.74 7.91 17.14
N PHE A 5 -1.89 8.15 16.13
CA PHE A 5 -0.57 8.76 16.30
C PHE A 5 -0.43 10.04 15.45
N GLN A 6 -0.04 11.14 16.06
CA GLN A 6 0.14 12.43 15.40
C GLN A 6 1.45 12.43 14.60
N VAL A 7 1.38 12.44 13.26
CA VAL A 7 2.54 12.52 12.36
C VAL A 7 3.02 13.96 12.22
N THR A 8 2.11 14.87 11.92
CA THR A 8 2.30 16.34 11.95
C THR A 8 1.08 16.99 12.59
N LYS A 9 1.07 18.32 12.73
CA LYS A 9 -0.12 19.01 13.29
C LYS A 9 -1.42 18.75 12.52
N ASN A 10 -1.30 18.44 11.20
CA ASN A 10 -2.43 18.25 10.30
C ASN A 10 -2.60 16.80 9.81
N ILE A 11 -1.67 15.90 10.15
CA ILE A 11 -1.70 14.51 9.69
C ILE A 11 -1.66 13.58 10.89
N THR A 12 -2.64 12.66 10.95
CA THR A 12 -2.74 11.64 12.00
C THR A 12 -2.74 10.26 11.36
N LEU A 13 -1.85 9.38 11.82
CA LEU A 13 -1.83 7.96 11.47
C LEU A 13 -2.89 7.22 12.30
N LEU A 14 -3.70 6.44 11.61
CA LEU A 14 -4.83 5.65 12.10
C LEU A 14 -4.72 4.20 11.61
N GLY A 15 -5.69 3.38 11.97
CA GLY A 15 -5.80 1.98 11.58
C GLY A 15 -5.08 1.06 12.54
N SER A 16 -4.13 0.28 12.06
CA SER A 16 -3.33 -0.65 12.86
C SER A 16 -1.85 -0.60 12.46
N GLU A 17 -1.01 -1.30 13.20
CA GLU A 17 0.41 -1.44 12.83
C GLU A 17 0.58 -2.07 11.44
N LEU A 18 -0.28 -3.04 11.11
CA LEU A 18 -0.21 -3.76 9.84
C LEU A 18 -0.87 -3.00 8.67
N PHE A 19 -1.87 -2.17 8.94
CA PHE A 19 -2.65 -1.46 7.92
C PHE A 19 -2.84 -0.01 8.33
N ASN A 20 -2.15 0.86 7.65
CA ASN A 20 -2.15 2.27 7.95
C ASN A 20 -3.24 3.00 7.17
N LEU A 21 -3.88 3.96 7.84
CA LEU A 21 -4.69 5.00 7.22
C LEU A 21 -4.20 6.35 7.76
N TYR A 22 -4.33 7.38 6.97
CA TYR A 22 -3.92 8.72 7.38
C TYR A 22 -5.08 9.69 7.25
N LEU A 23 -5.38 10.41 8.33
CA LEU A 23 -6.29 11.55 8.30
C LEU A 23 -5.49 12.81 8.01
N VAL A 24 -5.77 13.47 6.90
CA VAL A 24 -5.18 14.75 6.49
C VAL A 24 -6.20 15.85 6.68
N LYS A 25 -5.89 16.86 7.51
CA LYS A 25 -6.79 17.94 7.92
C LYS A 25 -6.45 19.23 7.19
N GLY A 26 -7.29 19.64 6.24
CA GLY A 26 -7.30 20.94 5.62
C GLY A 26 -8.50 21.79 6.08
N GLU A 27 -9.13 22.49 5.18
CA GLU A 27 -10.48 23.04 5.35
C GLU A 27 -11.50 21.91 5.24
N THR A 28 -11.28 20.98 4.32
CA THR A 28 -11.92 19.64 4.28
C THR A 28 -10.88 18.57 4.58
N TYR A 29 -11.32 17.37 4.94
CA TYR A 29 -10.43 16.30 5.37
C TYR A 29 -10.40 15.18 4.34
N ALA A 30 -9.21 14.62 4.15
CA ALA A 30 -9.03 13.41 3.36
C ALA A 30 -8.57 12.24 4.24
N ILE A 31 -9.05 11.05 3.92
CA ILE A 31 -8.49 9.79 4.40
C ILE A 31 -7.60 9.27 3.27
N VAL A 32 -6.33 9.01 3.55
CA VAL A 32 -5.37 8.42 2.62
C VAL A 32 -5.12 6.99 3.04
N GLU A 33 -5.16 6.05 2.11
CA GLU A 33 -5.19 4.61 2.29
C GLU A 33 -6.54 4.08 2.78
N GLY A 34 -6.85 2.83 2.45
CA GLY A 34 -8.16 2.24 2.73
C GLY A 34 -8.12 0.86 3.38
N ALA A 35 -6.97 0.37 3.82
CA ALA A 35 -6.78 -0.86 4.60
C ALA A 35 -7.64 -2.07 4.14
N VAL A 36 -7.63 -3.15 4.92
CA VAL A 36 -8.59 -4.26 4.84
C VAL A 36 -9.87 -3.94 5.62
N SER A 37 -10.97 -4.59 5.27
CA SER A 37 -12.27 -4.36 5.92
C SER A 37 -12.24 -4.65 7.43
N GLY A 38 -11.39 -5.57 7.87
CA GLY A 38 -11.21 -5.89 9.29
C GLY A 38 -10.75 -4.71 10.16
N ILE A 39 -10.14 -3.70 9.57
CA ILE A 39 -9.68 -2.49 10.29
C ILE A 39 -10.76 -1.42 10.39
N THR A 40 -11.90 -1.59 9.75
CA THR A 40 -12.96 -0.58 9.69
C THR A 40 -13.43 -0.12 11.08
N TYR A 41 -13.74 -1.03 11.98
CA TYR A 41 -14.25 -0.65 13.30
C TYR A 41 -13.19 0.04 14.18
N PRO A 42 -11.97 -0.53 14.35
CA PRO A 42 -10.89 0.19 15.03
C PRO A 42 -10.62 1.59 14.45
N PHE A 43 -10.66 1.73 13.14
CA PHE A 43 -10.48 3.02 12.48
C PHE A 43 -11.61 4.01 12.79
N LEU A 44 -12.87 3.58 12.77
CA LEU A 44 -14.01 4.44 13.12
C LEU A 44 -13.96 4.89 14.57
N GLU A 45 -13.60 3.99 15.50
CA GLU A 45 -13.39 4.34 16.91
C GLU A 45 -12.30 5.39 17.10
N GLN A 46 -11.22 5.31 16.31
CA GLN A 46 -10.14 6.29 16.33
C GLN A 46 -10.61 7.67 15.79
N LEU A 47 -11.46 7.72 14.77
CA LEU A 47 -12.07 8.96 14.30
C LEU A 47 -12.98 9.58 15.37
N ASP A 48 -13.76 8.76 16.07
CA ASP A 48 -14.63 9.21 17.16
C ASP A 48 -13.80 9.73 18.35
N GLN A 49 -12.71 9.07 18.75
CA GLN A 49 -11.76 9.52 19.77
C GLN A 49 -11.13 10.89 19.45
N LEU A 50 -10.86 11.13 18.17
CA LEU A 50 -10.31 12.39 17.68
C LEU A 50 -11.37 13.49 17.50
N ASN A 51 -12.65 13.18 17.79
CA ASN A 51 -13.80 14.06 17.56
C ASN A 51 -13.80 14.62 16.12
N VAL A 52 -13.54 13.77 15.13
CA VAL A 52 -13.53 14.16 13.70
C VAL A 52 -14.97 14.42 13.26
N PRO A 53 -15.30 15.66 12.81
CA PRO A 53 -16.64 15.96 12.30
C PRO A 53 -16.91 15.10 11.04
N PRO A 54 -17.96 14.28 11.01
CA PRO A 54 -18.27 13.44 9.86
C PRO A 54 -18.33 14.21 8.54
N GLU A 55 -18.97 15.40 8.57
CA GLU A 55 -19.16 16.28 7.43
C GLU A 55 -17.85 16.86 6.87
N ALA A 56 -16.78 16.89 7.67
CA ALA A 56 -15.47 17.35 7.23
C ALA A 56 -14.76 16.30 6.34
N ILE A 57 -15.09 15.00 6.48
CA ILE A 57 -14.49 13.93 5.69
C ILE A 57 -15.06 14.00 4.28
N SER A 58 -14.29 14.51 3.34
CA SER A 58 -14.72 14.80 1.97
C SER A 58 -14.13 13.84 0.93
N HIS A 59 -12.98 13.23 1.22
CA HIS A 59 -12.26 12.39 0.26
C HIS A 59 -11.72 11.11 0.91
N LEU A 60 -11.75 10.00 0.15
CA LEU A 60 -10.93 8.82 0.38
C LEU A 60 -9.97 8.69 -0.80
N VAL A 61 -8.67 8.74 -0.52
CA VAL A 61 -7.59 8.64 -1.51
C VAL A 61 -7.05 7.22 -1.51
N ILE A 62 -7.25 6.51 -2.60
CA ILE A 62 -6.75 5.15 -2.82
C ILE A 62 -5.52 5.27 -3.72
N LEU A 63 -4.34 5.03 -3.14
CA LEU A 63 -3.07 5.19 -3.84
C LEU A 63 -2.76 4.02 -4.78
N HIS A 64 -3.32 2.83 -4.52
CA HIS A 64 -3.35 1.71 -5.48
C HIS A 64 -4.46 0.72 -5.13
N SER A 65 -4.80 -0.19 -6.05
CA SER A 65 -6.02 -1.00 -6.00
C SER A 65 -5.86 -2.38 -5.36
N HIS A 66 -4.80 -2.64 -4.59
CA HIS A 66 -4.73 -3.87 -3.82
C HIS A 66 -5.77 -3.87 -2.70
N PHE A 67 -6.29 -5.06 -2.38
CA PHE A 67 -7.40 -5.22 -1.44
C PHE A 67 -7.12 -4.62 -0.05
N ASP A 68 -5.88 -4.63 0.37
CA ASP A 68 -5.42 -4.14 1.67
C ASP A 68 -5.18 -2.63 1.73
N HIS A 69 -5.57 -1.90 0.66
CA HIS A 69 -5.49 -0.44 0.58
C HIS A 69 -6.82 0.23 0.20
N MET A 70 -7.94 -0.53 0.16
CA MET A 70 -9.21 0.05 -0.30
C MET A 70 -10.47 -0.49 0.40
N MET A 71 -10.39 -1.51 1.25
CA MET A 71 -11.57 -2.26 1.67
C MET A 71 -12.36 -1.68 2.86
N VAL A 72 -11.92 -0.60 3.51
CA VAL A 72 -12.79 0.18 4.40
C VAL A 72 -13.86 0.98 3.62
N PHE A 73 -13.67 1.16 2.30
CA PHE A 73 -14.52 1.95 1.44
C PHE A 73 -16.02 1.62 1.55
N PRO A 74 -16.49 0.35 1.46
CA PRO A 74 -17.92 0.08 1.45
C PRO A 74 -18.63 0.62 2.70
N THR A 75 -18.00 0.45 3.87
CA THR A 75 -18.56 0.97 5.12
C THR A 75 -18.48 2.49 5.18
N LEU A 76 -17.33 3.08 4.78
CA LEU A 76 -17.18 4.54 4.79
C LEU A 76 -18.14 5.23 3.83
N LYS A 77 -18.38 4.68 2.63
CA LYS A 77 -19.33 5.25 1.68
C LYS A 77 -20.77 5.16 2.18
N GLY A 78 -21.10 4.10 2.92
CA GLY A 78 -22.38 4.00 3.62
C GLY A 78 -22.57 5.06 4.71
N ARG A 79 -21.49 5.32 5.49
CA ARG A 79 -21.49 6.31 6.60
C ARG A 79 -21.35 7.75 6.10
N TYR A 80 -20.57 7.97 5.03
CA TYR A 80 -20.26 9.28 4.44
C TYR A 80 -20.61 9.28 2.93
N PRO A 81 -21.90 9.32 2.56
CA PRO A 81 -22.34 9.21 1.15
C PRO A 81 -21.77 10.31 0.24
N TRP A 82 -21.50 11.48 0.80
CA TRP A 82 -20.91 12.63 0.09
C TRP A 82 -19.42 12.50 -0.19
N MET A 83 -18.72 11.58 0.52
CA MET A 83 -17.28 11.37 0.37
C MET A 83 -16.94 10.94 -1.05
N LYS A 84 -15.98 11.62 -1.68
CA LYS A 84 -15.49 11.34 -3.03
C LYS A 84 -14.30 10.38 -2.99
N ILE A 85 -14.28 9.46 -3.93
CA ILE A 85 -13.17 8.52 -4.11
C ILE A 85 -12.19 9.09 -5.13
N VAL A 86 -10.92 9.19 -4.72
CA VAL A 86 -9.81 9.72 -5.52
C VAL A 86 -8.83 8.58 -5.79
N SER A 87 -8.50 8.32 -7.05
CA SER A 87 -7.50 7.31 -7.41
C SER A 87 -6.99 7.52 -8.84
N SER A 88 -6.04 6.67 -9.28
CA SER A 88 -5.59 6.63 -10.68
C SER A 88 -6.74 6.25 -11.63
N ASP A 89 -6.74 6.81 -12.84
CA ASP A 89 -7.70 6.40 -13.88
C ASP A 89 -7.52 4.93 -14.29
N LEU A 90 -6.32 4.36 -14.10
CA LEU A 90 -6.06 2.93 -14.33
C LEU A 90 -6.95 2.03 -13.47
N ASN A 91 -7.45 2.52 -12.33
CA ASN A 91 -8.34 1.79 -11.45
C ASN A 91 -9.79 1.74 -11.92
N ARG A 92 -10.17 2.53 -12.93
CA ARG A 92 -11.53 2.53 -13.47
C ARG A 92 -11.97 1.15 -13.96
N ALA A 93 -11.10 0.45 -14.70
CA ALA A 93 -11.40 -0.90 -15.18
C ALA A 93 -11.52 -1.93 -14.04
N ILE A 94 -10.74 -1.77 -12.97
CA ILE A 94 -10.78 -2.63 -11.78
C ILE A 94 -12.08 -2.37 -11.01
N PHE A 95 -12.42 -1.11 -10.77
CA PHE A 95 -13.55 -0.67 -9.97
C PHE A 95 -14.91 -0.90 -10.64
N THR A 96 -14.93 -1.12 -11.95
CA THR A 96 -16.15 -1.46 -12.72
C THR A 96 -16.25 -2.94 -13.07
N SER A 97 -15.24 -3.76 -12.76
CA SER A 97 -15.25 -5.20 -13.03
C SER A 97 -15.74 -5.99 -11.82
N GLU A 98 -17.00 -6.42 -11.86
CA GLU A 98 -17.59 -7.27 -10.81
C GLU A 98 -16.73 -8.50 -10.51
N ARG A 99 -16.20 -9.16 -11.56
CA ARG A 99 -15.30 -10.33 -11.40
C ARG A 99 -14.02 -9.99 -10.65
N THR A 100 -13.43 -8.83 -10.93
CA THR A 100 -12.19 -8.38 -10.26
C THR A 100 -12.48 -7.99 -8.81
N LEU A 101 -13.55 -7.25 -8.57
CA LEU A 101 -13.99 -6.87 -7.24
C LEU A 101 -14.31 -8.08 -6.36
N ALA A 102 -14.95 -9.12 -6.92
CA ALA A 102 -15.20 -10.36 -6.18
C ALA A 102 -13.89 -11.05 -5.71
N LYS A 103 -12.83 -11.03 -6.53
CA LYS A 103 -11.51 -11.57 -6.15
C LYS A 103 -10.82 -10.71 -5.07
N ILE A 104 -10.87 -9.40 -5.21
CA ILE A 104 -10.36 -8.43 -4.24
C ILE A 104 -11.05 -8.66 -2.89
N PHE A 105 -12.37 -8.78 -2.91
CA PHE A 105 -13.17 -9.05 -1.72
C PHE A 105 -12.85 -10.41 -1.07
N ASP A 106 -12.64 -11.47 -1.86
CA ASP A 106 -12.26 -12.78 -1.32
C ASP A 106 -10.88 -12.75 -0.64
N SER A 107 -9.93 -11.99 -1.19
CA SER A 107 -8.62 -11.78 -0.57
C SER A 107 -8.73 -10.99 0.74
N ASP A 108 -9.49 -9.91 0.74
CA ASP A 108 -9.78 -9.11 1.95
C ASP A 108 -10.42 -9.98 3.05
N ARG A 109 -11.44 -10.77 2.70
CA ARG A 109 -12.13 -11.65 3.63
C ARG A 109 -11.19 -12.66 4.28
N LYS A 110 -10.25 -13.24 3.52
CA LYS A 110 -9.26 -14.19 4.04
C LYS A 110 -8.34 -13.53 5.08
N ILE A 111 -7.83 -12.36 4.77
CA ILE A 111 -6.97 -11.62 5.70
C ILE A 111 -7.76 -11.15 6.92
N THR A 112 -8.96 -10.63 6.74
CA THR A 112 -9.83 -10.22 7.84
C THR A 112 -10.14 -11.37 8.79
N LEU A 113 -10.41 -12.57 8.26
CA LEU A 113 -10.58 -13.78 9.09
C LEU A 113 -9.30 -14.15 9.83
N ALA A 114 -8.14 -14.12 9.17
CA ALA A 114 -6.85 -14.40 9.80
C ALA A 114 -6.53 -13.41 10.94
N LEU A 115 -6.87 -12.13 10.78
CA LEU A 115 -6.74 -11.11 11.83
C LEU A 115 -7.63 -11.44 13.05
N LYS A 116 -8.86 -11.90 12.81
CA LYS A 116 -9.79 -12.28 13.87
C LYS A 116 -9.33 -13.54 14.58
N GLU A 117 -8.90 -14.57 13.86
CA GLU A 117 -8.38 -15.82 14.42
C GLU A 117 -7.14 -15.61 15.30
N ARG A 118 -6.30 -14.63 14.95
CA ARG A 118 -5.11 -14.23 15.73
C ARG A 118 -5.44 -13.26 16.88
N GLY A 119 -6.69 -12.87 17.05
CA GLY A 119 -7.11 -11.93 18.09
C GLY A 119 -6.61 -10.51 17.91
N ILE A 120 -6.20 -10.14 16.66
CA ILE A 120 -5.75 -8.78 16.33
C ILE A 120 -6.96 -7.84 16.25
N ILE A 121 -8.09 -8.35 15.79
CA ILE A 121 -9.39 -7.67 15.79
C ILE A 121 -10.45 -8.56 16.49
N SER A 122 -11.43 -7.93 17.13
CA SER A 122 -12.57 -8.64 17.75
C SER A 122 -13.70 -8.88 16.75
N GLU A 123 -14.00 -7.88 15.93
CA GLU A 123 -15.12 -7.85 15.00
C GLU A 123 -14.70 -7.27 13.65
N ALA A 124 -15.48 -7.60 12.62
CA ALA A 124 -15.34 -7.06 11.27
C ALA A 124 -16.72 -6.84 10.67
N PRO A 125 -16.88 -5.85 9.76
CA PRO A 125 -18.14 -5.63 9.08
C PRO A 125 -18.53 -6.87 8.27
N ASN A 126 -19.83 -7.21 8.30
CA ASN A 126 -20.38 -8.23 7.43
C ASN A 126 -20.64 -7.61 6.05
N LEU A 127 -19.62 -7.61 5.21
CA LEU A 127 -19.67 -7.02 3.88
C LEU A 127 -20.06 -8.04 2.82
N HIS A 128 -20.78 -7.57 1.81
CA HIS A 128 -21.00 -8.29 0.57
C HIS A 128 -20.10 -7.71 -0.53
N PRO A 129 -19.64 -8.54 -1.50
CA PRO A 129 -18.85 -8.04 -2.61
C PRO A 129 -19.58 -6.89 -3.31
N PRO A 130 -18.94 -5.71 -3.43
CA PRO A 130 -19.53 -4.63 -4.20
C PRO A 130 -19.49 -5.00 -5.68
N THR A 131 -20.57 -4.70 -6.41
CA THR A 131 -20.62 -4.84 -7.87
C THR A 131 -19.90 -3.69 -8.58
N PHE A 132 -19.67 -2.60 -7.85
CA PHE A 132 -19.11 -1.36 -8.37
C PHE A 132 -18.46 -0.55 -7.24
N PHE A 133 -17.30 0.02 -7.54
CA PHE A 133 -16.66 1.07 -6.74
C PHE A 133 -16.74 2.38 -7.51
N PRO A 134 -17.32 3.46 -6.97
CA PRO A 134 -17.27 4.76 -7.63
C PRO A 134 -15.83 5.26 -7.66
N LEU A 135 -15.47 5.87 -8.78
CA LEU A 135 -14.25 6.65 -8.94
C LEU A 135 -14.70 8.06 -9.31
N ASP A 136 -14.74 8.93 -8.28
CA ASP A 136 -15.32 10.28 -8.42
C ASP A 136 -14.32 11.27 -9.01
N ILE A 137 -13.04 11.13 -8.64
CA ILE A 137 -11.94 12.00 -9.08
C ILE A 137 -10.77 11.11 -9.53
N THR A 138 -10.36 11.29 -10.79
CA THR A 138 -9.16 10.66 -11.32
C THR A 138 -7.97 11.59 -11.19
N VAL A 139 -6.82 11.04 -10.81
CA VAL A 139 -5.56 11.77 -10.68
C VAL A 139 -4.44 11.02 -11.38
N GLN A 140 -3.45 11.78 -11.84
CA GLN A 140 -2.25 11.33 -12.53
C GLN A 140 -1.07 12.19 -12.10
N GLU A 141 0.11 11.97 -12.66
CA GLU A 141 1.31 12.79 -12.44
C GLU A 141 0.97 14.29 -12.53
N GLY A 142 1.35 15.06 -11.50
CA GLY A 142 1.14 16.50 -11.41
C GLY A 142 -0.28 16.96 -11.09
N SER A 143 -1.26 16.03 -10.94
CA SER A 143 -2.59 16.40 -10.44
C SER A 143 -2.51 16.93 -9.02
N VAL A 144 -3.38 17.86 -8.64
CA VAL A 144 -3.42 18.44 -7.29
C VAL A 144 -4.83 18.33 -6.70
N LEU A 145 -4.92 17.75 -5.50
CA LEU A 145 -6.11 17.82 -4.65
C LEU A 145 -5.91 18.88 -3.58
N ASP A 146 -6.69 19.95 -3.66
CA ASP A 146 -6.65 21.06 -2.70
C ASP A 146 -7.70 20.84 -1.59
N LEU A 147 -7.23 20.64 -0.36
CA LEU A 147 -8.07 20.46 0.82
C LEU A 147 -8.31 21.78 1.58
N GLY A 148 -7.83 22.90 1.04
CA GLY A 148 -7.86 24.22 1.69
C GLY A 148 -6.76 24.41 2.73
N LYS A 149 -6.62 25.65 3.24
CA LYS A 149 -5.60 26.02 4.24
C LYS A 149 -4.16 25.70 3.85
N GLY A 150 -3.86 25.70 2.53
CA GLY A 150 -2.53 25.35 2.01
C GLY A 150 -2.23 23.85 1.96
N MET A 151 -3.18 23.00 2.30
CA MET A 151 -3.05 21.54 2.25
C MET A 151 -3.31 21.06 0.82
N LYS A 152 -2.28 21.15 -0.04
CA LYS A 152 -2.30 20.75 -1.45
C LYS A 152 -1.54 19.46 -1.62
N MET A 153 -2.23 18.43 -2.06
CA MET A 153 -1.69 17.10 -2.27
C MET A 153 -1.41 16.92 -3.76
N GLU A 154 -0.14 16.98 -4.15
CA GLU A 154 0.32 16.75 -5.52
C GLU A 154 0.58 15.27 -5.75
N TYR A 155 0.00 14.71 -6.81
CA TYR A 155 0.11 13.31 -7.13
C TYR A 155 1.28 13.01 -8.06
N LEU A 156 1.88 11.85 -7.83
CA LEU A 156 3.01 11.30 -8.58
C LEU A 156 2.67 9.89 -8.99
N GLU A 157 3.00 9.52 -10.22
CA GLU A 157 2.96 8.11 -10.63
C GLU A 157 4.26 7.44 -10.19
N ILE A 158 4.11 6.40 -9.37
CA ILE A 158 5.22 5.60 -8.83
C ILE A 158 4.98 4.09 -9.08
N PRO A 159 4.82 3.68 -10.36
CA PRO A 159 4.60 2.28 -10.71
C PRO A 159 5.80 1.41 -10.34
N GLY A 160 5.57 0.08 -10.31
CA GLY A 160 6.59 -0.92 -10.00
C GLY A 160 6.04 -2.00 -9.09
N HIS A 161 5.43 -1.63 -7.97
CA HIS A 161 4.65 -2.53 -7.13
C HIS A 161 3.35 -2.95 -7.87
N SER A 162 2.58 -2.00 -8.34
CA SER A 162 1.47 -2.18 -9.27
C SER A 162 1.52 -1.09 -10.35
N PRO A 163 0.80 -1.24 -11.48
CA PRO A 163 0.82 -0.24 -12.54
C PRO A 163 0.13 1.08 -12.15
N ASP A 164 -0.81 1.01 -11.20
CA ASP A 164 -1.67 2.10 -10.75
C ASP A 164 -1.15 2.82 -9.49
N CYS A 165 0.04 2.44 -9.01
CA CYS A 165 0.62 3.06 -7.81
C CYS A 165 0.83 4.56 -7.96
N LEU A 166 0.28 5.30 -7.01
CA LEU A 166 0.45 6.73 -6.84
C LEU A 166 1.23 7.04 -5.56
N GLY A 167 2.04 8.07 -5.61
CA GLY A 167 2.46 8.85 -4.46
C GLY A 167 1.61 10.11 -4.34
N ALA A 168 1.52 10.69 -3.15
CA ALA A 168 0.91 11.99 -2.94
C ALA A 168 1.82 12.83 -2.04
N PHE A 169 2.36 13.92 -2.59
CA PHE A 169 3.27 14.81 -1.87
C PHE A 169 2.53 16.03 -1.34
N LEU A 170 2.67 16.26 -0.04
CA LEU A 170 2.12 17.41 0.66
C LEU A 170 3.30 18.32 1.05
N GLU A 171 3.68 19.23 0.13
CA GLU A 171 4.86 20.07 0.28
C GLU A 171 4.84 20.90 1.56
N SER A 172 3.67 21.47 1.92
CA SER A 172 3.51 22.30 3.12
C SER A 172 3.84 21.59 4.44
N GLU A 173 3.86 20.25 4.45
CA GLU A 173 4.18 19.41 5.61
C GLU A 173 5.46 18.58 5.37
N GLY A 174 6.07 18.64 4.18
CA GLY A 174 7.21 17.80 3.80
C GLY A 174 6.90 16.30 3.76
N VAL A 175 5.64 15.93 3.55
CA VAL A 175 5.14 14.54 3.67
C VAL A 175 4.87 13.93 2.31
N LEU A 176 5.45 12.76 2.06
CA LEU A 176 5.13 11.90 0.92
C LEU A 176 4.35 10.67 1.40
N PHE A 177 3.12 10.53 0.96
CA PHE A 177 2.36 9.29 1.03
C PHE A 177 2.81 8.42 -0.13
N CYS A 178 3.37 7.26 0.14
CA CYS A 178 4.00 6.41 -0.88
C CYS A 178 3.42 4.99 -0.94
N SER A 179 2.46 4.68 -0.06
CA SER A 179 1.84 3.36 -0.01
C SER A 179 2.89 2.24 -0.07
N ASP A 180 2.73 1.25 -0.92
CA ASP A 180 3.65 0.13 -1.14
C ASP A 180 4.74 0.42 -2.18
N GLY A 181 4.68 1.57 -2.86
CA GLY A 181 5.69 1.98 -3.85
C GLY A 181 7.09 2.19 -3.25
N ALA A 182 7.18 2.48 -1.95
CA ALA A 182 8.45 2.62 -1.25
C ALA A 182 9.03 1.30 -0.71
N GLY A 183 8.56 0.15 -1.19
CA GLY A 183 9.00 -1.17 -0.73
C GLY A 183 8.33 -1.61 0.56
N PHE A 184 8.65 -2.80 1.02
CA PHE A 184 8.02 -3.39 2.18
C PHE A 184 9.03 -3.61 3.31
N TYR A 185 8.85 -2.89 4.39
CA TYR A 185 9.67 -2.98 5.59
C TYR A 185 8.90 -3.65 6.72
N THR A 186 9.42 -4.74 7.23
CA THR A 186 8.91 -5.41 8.44
C THR A 186 9.90 -5.16 9.58
N PRO A 187 9.50 -4.48 10.66
CA PRO A 187 10.36 -4.29 11.82
C PRO A 187 10.86 -5.63 12.42
N PRO A 188 12.06 -5.66 13.05
CA PRO A 188 12.90 -4.48 13.31
C PRO A 188 13.83 -4.08 12.16
N ASP A 189 14.15 -4.97 11.21
CA ASP A 189 15.24 -4.77 10.25
C ASP A 189 15.07 -5.51 8.92
N PHE A 190 13.89 -6.09 8.66
CA PHE A 190 13.66 -6.86 7.46
C PHE A 190 13.05 -5.99 6.34
N PHE A 191 13.84 -5.82 5.27
CA PHE A 191 13.39 -5.21 4.02
C PHE A 191 13.22 -6.28 2.95
N ARG A 192 12.12 -6.20 2.19
CA ARG A 192 11.92 -7.01 1.00
C ARG A 192 11.58 -6.14 -0.19
N PRO A 193 12.04 -6.52 -1.40
CA PRO A 193 11.62 -5.85 -2.62
C PRO A 193 10.12 -6.09 -2.87
N ASN A 194 9.46 -5.13 -3.54
CA ASN A 194 8.01 -5.13 -3.70
C ASN A 194 7.58 -4.72 -5.13
N TYR A 195 8.26 -5.22 -6.18
CA TYR A 195 8.02 -4.87 -7.59
C TYR A 195 7.24 -5.96 -8.34
N TRP A 196 6.01 -6.23 -7.96
CA TRP A 196 5.22 -7.29 -8.59
C TRP A 196 4.71 -6.95 -9.99
N TYR A 197 4.74 -5.68 -10.38
CA TYR A 197 4.45 -5.24 -11.74
C TYR A 197 5.70 -5.24 -12.62
N ARG A 198 6.67 -4.36 -12.32
CA ARG A 198 7.91 -4.22 -13.11
C ARG A 198 9.06 -3.70 -12.26
N LEU A 199 10.23 -4.34 -12.42
CA LEU A 199 11.43 -4.00 -11.67
C LEU A 199 11.98 -2.63 -12.08
N ASP A 200 12.13 -2.36 -13.39
CA ASP A 200 12.68 -1.09 -13.90
C ASP A 200 11.83 0.13 -13.53
N GLU A 201 10.51 -0.04 -13.48
CA GLU A 201 9.61 1.02 -13.02
C GLU A 201 9.74 1.26 -11.52
N ALA A 202 9.92 0.20 -10.72
CA ALA A 202 10.15 0.35 -9.28
C ALA A 202 11.43 1.13 -8.98
N GLU A 203 12.51 0.84 -9.72
CA GLU A 203 13.77 1.57 -9.59
C GLU A 203 13.61 3.06 -9.91
N LYS A 204 12.96 3.40 -11.03
CA LYS A 204 12.65 4.79 -11.41
C LYS A 204 11.78 5.50 -10.38
N SER A 205 10.78 4.80 -9.84
CA SER A 205 9.87 5.33 -8.82
C SER A 205 10.61 5.63 -7.51
N ILE A 206 11.54 4.77 -7.09
CA ILE A 206 12.38 5.04 -5.92
C ILE A 206 13.26 6.27 -6.16
N ASP A 207 13.88 6.39 -7.35
CA ASP A 207 14.72 7.54 -7.67
C ASP A 207 13.90 8.84 -7.74
N LYS A 208 12.65 8.80 -8.25
CA LYS A 208 11.70 9.93 -8.20
C LYS A 208 11.39 10.34 -6.76
N MET A 209 11.06 9.39 -5.88
CA MET A 209 10.80 9.68 -4.46
C MET A 209 12.03 10.24 -3.74
N LYS A 210 13.24 9.75 -4.06
CA LYS A 210 14.50 10.29 -3.53
C LYS A 210 14.76 11.73 -4.00
N ALA A 211 14.38 12.07 -5.24
CA ALA A 211 14.54 13.43 -5.77
C ALA A 211 13.61 14.45 -5.08
N ILE A 212 12.43 14.02 -4.61
CA ILE A 212 11.53 14.86 -3.79
C ILE A 212 12.16 15.17 -2.44
N ASP A 213 12.94 14.23 -1.90
CA ASP A 213 13.63 14.34 -0.61
C ASP A 213 12.71 14.71 0.56
N PRO A 214 11.63 13.94 0.80
CA PRO A 214 10.62 14.27 1.79
C PRO A 214 11.18 14.19 3.21
N ASP A 215 10.59 14.99 4.12
CA ASP A 215 10.91 14.93 5.54
C ASP A 215 10.26 13.73 6.23
N ILE A 216 9.12 13.26 5.69
CA ILE A 216 8.34 12.15 6.23
C ILE A 216 7.83 11.27 5.09
N LEU A 217 7.98 9.93 5.24
CA LEU A 217 7.34 8.94 4.38
C LEU A 217 6.17 8.29 5.11
N CYS A 218 4.96 8.43 4.57
CA CYS A 218 3.75 7.76 5.03
C CYS A 218 3.51 6.52 4.17
N ARG A 219 3.63 5.33 4.78
CA ARG A 219 3.55 4.02 4.12
C ARG A 219 2.20 3.36 4.38
N GLY A 220 1.83 2.36 3.58
CA GLY A 220 0.62 1.56 3.77
C GLY A 220 0.70 0.62 4.99
N HIS A 221 1.92 0.25 5.40
CA HIS A 221 2.18 -0.73 6.46
C HIS A 221 3.26 -0.24 7.43
N TYR A 222 3.18 -0.67 8.71
CA TYR A 222 4.17 -0.46 9.77
C TYR A 222 4.54 1.01 10.03
N GLY A 223 3.56 1.91 9.89
CA GLY A 223 3.68 3.32 10.29
C GLY A 223 4.42 4.21 9.30
N ALA A 224 4.75 5.43 9.74
CA ALA A 224 5.47 6.43 8.98
C ALA A 224 6.95 6.49 9.39
N MET A 225 7.83 6.85 8.43
CA MET A 225 9.22 7.20 8.69
C MET A 225 9.30 8.71 8.92
N ILE A 226 9.44 9.11 10.18
CA ILE A 226 9.41 10.53 10.59
C ILE A 226 10.83 11.04 10.76
N GLY A 227 11.19 12.03 9.97
CA GLY A 227 12.49 12.65 9.90
C GLY A 227 13.23 12.31 8.61
N LYS A 228 13.86 13.33 8.04
CA LYS A 228 14.50 13.30 6.72
C LYS A 228 15.51 12.17 6.58
N ASP A 229 16.34 11.97 7.59
CA ASP A 229 17.34 10.90 7.58
C ASP A 229 16.72 9.50 7.57
N LEU A 230 15.60 9.30 8.30
CA LEU A 230 14.88 8.04 8.29
C LEU A 230 14.18 7.80 6.95
N ALA A 231 13.58 8.84 6.36
CA ALA A 231 12.97 8.77 5.03
C ALA A 231 13.99 8.41 3.96
N ARG A 232 15.14 9.10 3.93
CA ARG A 232 16.26 8.81 3.02
C ARG A 232 16.79 7.40 3.19
N LYS A 233 17.05 7.00 4.44
CA LYS A 233 17.51 5.65 4.77
C LYS A 233 16.54 4.59 4.29
N HIS A 234 15.23 4.80 4.49
CA HIS A 234 14.21 3.87 4.03
C HIS A 234 14.25 3.68 2.51
N LEU A 235 14.28 4.76 1.73
CA LEU A 235 14.35 4.71 0.27
C LEU A 235 15.66 4.06 -0.21
N GLN A 236 16.78 4.31 0.49
CA GLN A 236 18.06 3.67 0.19
C GLN A 236 18.00 2.17 0.46
N MET A 237 17.44 1.74 1.60
CA MET A 237 17.30 0.32 1.94
C MET A 237 16.35 -0.41 0.99
N ASN A 238 15.27 0.26 0.54
CA ASN A 238 14.40 -0.28 -0.49
C ASN A 238 15.17 -0.52 -1.79
N ARG A 239 15.94 0.46 -2.27
CA ARG A 239 16.79 0.29 -3.46
C ARG A 239 17.77 -0.87 -3.29
N GLN A 240 18.43 -0.95 -2.14
CA GLN A 240 19.39 -2.02 -1.84
C GLN A 240 18.72 -3.40 -1.83
N SER A 241 17.51 -3.51 -1.27
CA SER A 241 16.77 -4.78 -1.25
C SER A 241 16.45 -5.30 -2.65
N ILE A 242 16.22 -4.41 -3.62
CA ILE A 242 16.04 -4.77 -5.04
C ILE A 242 17.36 -5.32 -5.60
N GLU A 243 18.48 -4.62 -5.38
CA GLU A 243 19.80 -5.06 -5.88
C GLU A 243 20.21 -6.39 -5.27
N ASP A 244 20.04 -6.57 -3.97
CA ASP A 244 20.36 -7.82 -3.28
C ASP A 244 19.53 -8.99 -3.79
N PHE A 245 18.23 -8.78 -4.03
CA PHE A 245 17.34 -9.82 -4.54
C PHE A 245 17.66 -10.17 -6.00
N LYS A 246 17.96 -9.18 -6.83
CA LYS A 246 18.43 -9.39 -8.22
C LYS A 246 19.69 -10.26 -8.23
N ALA A 247 20.68 -9.86 -7.44
CA ALA A 247 21.95 -10.59 -7.35
C ALA A 247 21.71 -12.04 -6.91
N TYR A 248 20.91 -12.24 -5.87
CA TYR A 248 20.57 -13.56 -5.36
C TYR A 248 19.88 -14.43 -6.43
N VAL A 249 18.86 -13.92 -7.12
CA VAL A 249 18.14 -14.68 -8.16
C VAL A 249 19.10 -15.08 -9.31
N LEU A 250 19.91 -14.14 -9.80
CA LEU A 250 20.86 -14.40 -10.88
C LEU A 250 21.95 -15.40 -10.46
N GLU A 251 22.48 -15.29 -9.25
CA GLU A 251 23.43 -16.25 -8.70
C GLU A 251 22.85 -17.67 -8.72
N LYS A 252 21.63 -17.84 -8.20
CA LYS A 252 20.98 -19.14 -8.12
C LYS A 252 20.69 -19.74 -9.51
N ILE A 253 20.24 -18.93 -10.45
CA ILE A 253 20.06 -19.38 -11.85
C ILE A 253 21.39 -19.84 -12.45
N ASN A 254 22.48 -19.09 -12.25
CA ASN A 254 23.82 -19.45 -12.73
C ASN A 254 24.38 -20.72 -12.06
N GLU A 255 23.98 -21.00 -10.82
CA GLU A 255 24.30 -22.24 -10.11
C GLU A 255 23.46 -23.44 -10.60
N GLY A 256 22.48 -23.22 -11.49
CA GLY A 256 21.64 -24.26 -12.08
C GLY A 256 20.37 -24.58 -11.30
N TYR A 257 20.00 -23.75 -10.32
CA TYR A 257 18.71 -23.91 -9.61
C TYR A 257 17.55 -23.55 -10.52
N SER A 258 16.48 -24.33 -10.42
CA SER A 258 15.20 -24.02 -11.08
C SER A 258 14.47 -22.87 -10.37
N VAL A 259 13.55 -22.20 -11.08
CA VAL A 259 12.69 -21.15 -10.51
C VAL A 259 11.89 -21.70 -9.32
N GLU A 260 11.45 -22.94 -9.37
CA GLU A 260 10.73 -23.62 -8.30
C GLU A 260 11.58 -23.76 -7.02
N GLU A 261 12.82 -24.20 -7.15
CA GLU A 261 13.75 -24.34 -5.99
C GLU A 261 14.08 -22.98 -5.37
N ILE A 262 14.34 -21.97 -6.20
CA ILE A 262 14.56 -20.58 -5.74
C ILE A 262 13.31 -20.06 -5.02
N THR A 263 12.11 -20.31 -5.59
CA THR A 263 10.84 -19.87 -4.98
C THR A 263 10.62 -20.53 -3.61
N GLN A 264 10.91 -21.82 -3.47
CA GLN A 264 10.79 -22.53 -2.19
C GLN A 264 11.73 -21.92 -1.14
N ASP A 265 12.99 -21.69 -1.50
CA ASP A 265 13.97 -21.12 -0.58
C ASP A 265 13.58 -19.69 -0.14
N VAL A 266 13.20 -18.83 -1.10
CA VAL A 266 12.75 -17.46 -0.83
C VAL A 266 11.48 -17.45 0.04
N THR A 267 10.53 -18.33 -0.24
CA THR A 267 9.28 -18.43 0.55
C THR A 267 9.58 -18.77 2.01
N LEU A 268 10.46 -19.74 2.24
CA LEU A 268 10.84 -20.15 3.61
C LEU A 268 11.58 -19.04 4.38
N ARG A 269 12.44 -18.30 3.70
CA ARG A 269 13.29 -17.27 4.35
C ARG A 269 12.55 -15.95 4.59
N PHE A 270 11.68 -15.55 3.66
CA PHE A 270 11.21 -14.17 3.56
C PHE A 270 9.70 -13.99 3.77
N SER A 271 8.91 -15.05 3.97
CA SER A 271 7.48 -14.92 4.33
C SER A 271 7.32 -14.62 5.81
N LYS A 272 7.65 -13.38 6.22
CA LYS A 272 7.61 -12.90 7.59
C LYS A 272 6.66 -11.71 7.76
N GLY A 273 6.23 -11.47 9.00
CA GLY A 273 5.39 -10.33 9.37
C GLY A 273 4.04 -10.37 8.68
N PHE A 274 3.68 -9.33 7.93
CA PHE A 274 2.42 -9.27 7.19
C PHE A 274 2.16 -10.50 6.31
N LEU A 275 3.20 -11.06 5.66
CA LEU A 275 3.05 -12.24 4.82
C LEU A 275 2.65 -13.51 5.59
N GLU A 276 2.84 -13.55 6.90
CA GLU A 276 2.37 -14.66 7.73
C GLU A 276 0.83 -14.74 7.82
N LEU A 277 0.13 -13.66 7.47
CA LEU A 277 -1.33 -13.65 7.37
C LEU A 277 -1.84 -14.39 6.13
N PHE A 278 -0.99 -14.58 5.12
CA PHE A 278 -1.37 -15.24 3.88
C PHE A 278 -1.18 -16.75 3.95
N PRO A 279 -2.03 -17.52 3.25
CA PRO A 279 -1.78 -18.94 3.06
C PRO A 279 -0.40 -19.19 2.42
N PRO A 280 0.32 -20.27 2.79
CA PRO A 280 1.65 -20.57 2.25
C PRO A 280 1.70 -20.61 0.72
N GLU A 281 0.66 -21.14 0.07
CA GLU A 281 0.53 -21.19 -1.39
C GLU A 281 0.45 -19.81 -2.03
N GLN A 282 -0.17 -18.84 -1.35
CA GLN A 282 -0.24 -17.46 -1.83
C GLN A 282 1.13 -16.78 -1.71
N ASN A 283 1.83 -16.98 -0.60
CA ASN A 283 3.22 -16.50 -0.45
C ASN A 283 4.13 -17.08 -1.53
N TYR A 284 4.02 -18.39 -1.79
CA TYR A 284 4.78 -19.03 -2.86
C TYR A 284 4.53 -18.36 -4.22
N ARG A 285 3.27 -18.10 -4.58
CA ARG A 285 2.91 -17.43 -5.84
C ARG A 285 3.45 -16.02 -5.93
N LEU A 286 3.42 -15.26 -4.82
CA LEU A 286 3.95 -13.90 -4.76
C LEU A 286 5.47 -13.90 -5.00
N TRP A 287 6.20 -14.78 -4.35
CA TRP A 287 7.65 -14.89 -4.52
C TRP A 287 8.02 -15.41 -5.92
N LYS A 288 7.27 -16.38 -6.46
CA LYS A 288 7.45 -16.84 -7.83
C LYS A 288 7.30 -15.69 -8.82
N LEU A 289 6.26 -14.87 -8.67
CA LEU A 289 6.04 -13.70 -9.52
C LEU A 289 7.20 -12.70 -9.43
N LEU A 290 7.73 -12.43 -8.24
CA LEU A 290 8.85 -11.51 -8.06
C LEU A 290 10.12 -12.02 -8.76
N ILE A 291 10.41 -13.32 -8.65
CA ILE A 291 11.51 -13.98 -9.38
C ILE A 291 11.29 -13.85 -10.88
N GLN A 292 10.07 -14.12 -11.37
CA GLN A 292 9.71 -13.97 -12.80
C GLN A 292 9.97 -12.55 -13.28
N ARG A 293 9.53 -11.51 -12.54
CA ARG A 293 9.79 -10.11 -12.89
C ARG A 293 11.27 -9.78 -12.94
N THR A 294 12.07 -10.41 -12.07
CA THR A 294 13.53 -10.28 -12.09
C THR A 294 14.11 -10.86 -13.38
N LEU A 295 13.74 -12.08 -13.72
CA LEU A 295 14.24 -12.77 -14.94
C LEU A 295 13.81 -12.07 -16.21
N GLU A 296 12.54 -11.62 -16.30
CA GLU A 296 12.01 -10.82 -17.41
C GLU A 296 12.84 -9.54 -17.63
N HIS A 297 13.23 -8.85 -16.54
CA HIS A 297 14.07 -7.66 -16.64
C HIS A 297 15.44 -7.92 -17.31
N PHE A 298 16.01 -9.11 -17.12
CA PHE A 298 17.27 -9.51 -17.73
C PHE A 298 17.11 -10.26 -19.06
N GLY A 299 15.88 -10.41 -19.57
CA GLY A 299 15.60 -11.14 -20.81
C GLY A 299 15.89 -12.64 -20.72
N ILE A 300 15.83 -13.20 -19.50
CA ILE A 300 16.05 -14.64 -19.26
C ILE A 300 14.69 -15.33 -19.40
N GLU A 301 14.58 -16.19 -20.42
CA GLU A 301 13.39 -17.01 -20.63
C GLU A 301 13.29 -18.09 -19.57
N MET A 302 12.09 -18.27 -19.02
CA MET A 302 11.80 -19.38 -18.13
C MET A 302 11.45 -20.61 -18.96
N GLU A 303 12.26 -21.66 -18.89
CA GLU A 303 11.82 -22.96 -19.36
C GLU A 303 10.71 -23.47 -18.45
N GLU A 304 9.50 -23.62 -18.95
CA GLU A 304 8.45 -24.41 -18.31
C GLU A 304 8.92 -25.87 -18.30
N ARG A 305 9.49 -26.34 -17.19
CA ARG A 305 9.79 -27.75 -16.97
C ARG A 305 8.68 -28.42 -16.19
#